data_c4da57ab80d472bb7842ba7f8a56908d
#
_entry.id   c4da57ab80d472bb7842ba7f8a56908d
#
_cell.length_a   1.000
_cell.length_b   1.000
_cell.length_c   1.000
_cell.angle_alpha   90.00
_cell.angle_beta   90.00
_cell.angle_gamma   90.00
#
_symmetry.space_group_name_H-M   'P 1'
#
loop_
_entity.id
_entity.type
_entity.pdbx_description
1 polymer ?
#
loop_
_entity_poly.entity_id
_entity_poly.type
_entity_poly.pdbx_seq_one_letter_code
_entity_poly.pdbx_strand_id
1 'polypeptide(L)'
;MKHPGRLVLLSALALVIGVATPVAAQTTPQTSPRTTEQLKARCSQLIAYYDRYAVGRSNDSDGRRNHTRLAAEFDCSRGLYAKGISTMENLLRRKKFTPPASGLPDEPEDGM
;
A
#
# COMPACT_ATOMS: atom_id res chain seq x y z
N MET A 1 52.81 -24.35 62.90
CA MET A 1 51.37 -24.65 62.90
C MET A 1 50.66 -23.60 62.07
N LYS A 2 50.37 -23.87 60.93
CA LYS A 2 49.83 -22.91 59.98
C LYS A 2 48.40 -23.19 59.77
N HIS A 3 47.57 -22.22 60.09
CA HIS A 3 46.16 -22.29 59.77
C HIS A 3 45.96 -21.82 58.33
N PRO A 4 45.46 -22.64 57.48
CA PRO A 4 45.08 -22.16 56.17
C PRO A 4 43.84 -21.32 56.31
N GLY A 5 43.99 -20.06 55.92
CA GLY A 5 42.87 -19.15 55.87
C GLY A 5 41.78 -19.68 54.95
N ARG A 6 40.61 -19.86 55.52
CA ARG A 6 39.41 -20.14 54.74
C ARG A 6 39.02 -18.87 53.97
N LEU A 7 39.36 -18.85 52.73
CA LEU A 7 38.78 -17.88 51.82
C LEU A 7 37.34 -18.28 51.59
N VAL A 8 36.43 -17.59 52.22
CA VAL A 8 35.02 -17.72 51.87
C VAL A 8 34.76 -16.86 50.67
N LEU A 9 34.74 -17.49 49.53
CA LEU A 9 34.29 -16.84 48.31
C LEU A 9 32.76 -16.75 48.38
N LEU A 10 32.29 -15.58 48.77
CA LEU A 10 30.90 -15.21 48.60
C LEU A 10 30.66 -14.91 47.13
N SER A 11 30.18 -15.90 46.42
CA SER A 11 29.66 -15.71 45.09
C SER A 11 28.35 -14.93 45.19
N ALA A 12 28.45 -13.65 44.95
CA ALA A 12 27.25 -12.83 44.75
C ALA A 12 26.67 -13.19 43.39
N LEU A 13 25.62 -14.00 43.44
CA LEU A 13 24.81 -14.27 42.28
C LEU A 13 23.99 -13.03 41.96
N ALA A 14 24.49 -12.17 41.10
CA ALA A 14 23.70 -11.05 40.61
C ALA A 14 22.66 -11.60 39.64
N LEU A 15 21.43 -11.71 40.14
CA LEU A 15 20.27 -12.01 39.33
C LEU A 15 19.97 -10.76 38.52
N VAL A 16 20.46 -10.70 37.30
CA VAL A 16 20.02 -9.68 36.34
C VAL A 16 18.65 -10.08 35.88
N ILE A 17 17.63 -9.54 36.51
CA ILE A 17 16.28 -9.61 36.01
C ILE A 17 16.23 -8.69 34.79
N GLY A 18 16.40 -9.28 33.64
CA GLY A 18 16.17 -8.59 32.37
C GLY A 18 14.69 -8.21 32.32
N VAL A 19 14.42 -6.95 32.55
CA VAL A 19 13.09 -6.41 32.29
C VAL A 19 12.95 -6.39 30.77
N ALA A 20 12.30 -7.43 30.23
CA ALA A 20 11.84 -7.37 28.85
C ALA A 20 10.78 -6.28 28.77
N THR A 21 11.19 -5.10 28.34
CA THR A 21 10.22 -4.08 27.98
C THR A 21 9.45 -4.63 26.77
N PRO A 22 8.12 -4.73 26.85
CA PRO A 22 7.36 -5.03 25.68
C PRO A 22 7.58 -3.86 24.70
N VAL A 23 8.26 -4.16 23.61
CA VAL A 23 8.29 -3.23 22.49
C VAL A 23 6.84 -3.14 22.04
N ALA A 24 6.18 -2.02 22.38
CA ALA A 24 4.87 -1.74 21.85
C ALA A 24 5.01 -1.82 20.34
N ALA A 25 4.33 -2.80 19.74
CA ALA A 25 4.25 -2.91 18.33
C ALA A 25 3.72 -1.58 17.82
N GLN A 26 4.60 -0.78 17.29
CA GLN A 26 4.18 0.43 16.61
C GLN A 26 3.38 -0.06 15.40
N THR A 27 2.09 0.12 15.50
CA THR A 27 1.19 0.02 14.37
C THR A 27 1.41 1.26 13.50
N THR A 28 2.60 1.38 12.95
CA THR A 28 2.73 2.09 11.70
C THR A 28 1.90 1.27 10.72
N PRO A 29 0.99 1.89 9.98
CA PRO A 29 0.40 1.21 8.86
C PRO A 29 1.57 0.84 7.95
N GLN A 30 2.08 -0.36 8.13
CA GLN A 30 2.96 -0.94 7.14
C GLN A 30 2.10 -1.09 5.91
N THR A 31 2.29 -0.17 4.99
CA THR A 31 1.88 -0.38 3.63
C THR A 31 2.72 -1.54 3.15
N SER A 32 2.26 -2.75 3.45
CA SER A 32 2.86 -3.97 2.89
C SER A 32 2.94 -3.78 1.40
N PRO A 33 4.09 -4.04 0.78
CA PRO A 33 4.19 -3.89 -0.67
C PRO A 33 3.07 -4.69 -1.31
N ARG A 34 2.30 -4.05 -2.18
CA ARG A 34 1.19 -4.70 -2.86
C ARG A 34 1.72 -5.86 -3.69
N THR A 35 1.01 -6.97 -3.64
CA THR A 35 1.32 -8.12 -4.49
C THR A 35 1.06 -7.78 -5.96
N THR A 36 1.65 -8.54 -6.87
CA THR A 36 1.40 -8.41 -8.31
C THR A 36 -0.10 -8.52 -8.63
N GLU A 37 -0.81 -9.42 -7.97
CA GLU A 37 -2.25 -9.59 -8.17
C GLU A 37 -3.04 -8.35 -7.70
N GLN A 38 -2.66 -7.77 -6.58
CA GLN A 38 -3.28 -6.54 -6.08
C GLN A 38 -3.01 -5.35 -7.01
N LEU A 39 -1.81 -5.25 -7.56
CA LEU A 39 -1.47 -4.20 -8.53
C LEU A 39 -2.24 -4.37 -9.83
N LYS A 40 -2.36 -5.58 -10.33
CA LYS A 40 -3.15 -5.91 -11.51
C LYS A 40 -4.62 -5.57 -11.31
N ALA A 41 -5.19 -5.95 -10.17
CA ALA A 41 -6.57 -5.62 -9.80
C ALA A 41 -6.78 -4.11 -9.72
N ARG A 42 -5.81 -3.37 -9.15
CA ARG A 42 -5.87 -1.91 -9.08
C ARG A 42 -5.86 -1.26 -10.45
N CYS A 43 -5.03 -1.74 -11.37
CA CYS A 43 -5.04 -1.28 -12.77
C CYS A 43 -6.43 -1.44 -13.39
N SER A 44 -7.00 -2.63 -13.29
CA SER A 44 -8.33 -2.94 -13.84
C SER A 44 -9.42 -2.06 -13.22
N GLN A 45 -9.38 -1.86 -11.92
CA GLN A 45 -10.33 -1.02 -11.19
C GLN A 45 -10.31 0.42 -11.70
N LEU A 46 -9.15 1.02 -11.84
CA LEU A 46 -9.03 2.41 -12.27
C LEU A 46 -9.46 2.61 -13.71
N ILE A 47 -9.14 1.68 -14.59
CA ILE A 47 -9.56 1.72 -16.00
C ILE A 47 -11.07 1.56 -16.10
N ALA A 48 -11.66 0.60 -15.40
CA ALA A 48 -13.10 0.38 -15.37
C ALA A 48 -13.84 1.59 -14.80
N TYR A 49 -13.33 2.19 -13.73
CA TYR A 49 -13.90 3.40 -13.15
C TYR A 49 -13.89 4.57 -14.15
N TYR A 50 -12.77 4.77 -14.84
CA TYR A 50 -12.67 5.78 -15.89
C TYR A 50 -13.70 5.54 -17.00
N ASP A 51 -13.78 4.32 -17.50
CA ASP A 51 -14.67 3.96 -18.61
C ASP A 51 -16.13 4.14 -18.24
N ARG A 52 -16.46 3.98 -16.98
CA ARG A 52 -17.84 4.12 -16.50
C ARG A 52 -18.23 5.58 -16.22
N TYR A 53 -17.39 6.33 -15.54
CA TYR A 53 -17.77 7.63 -14.98
C TYR A 53 -17.08 8.83 -15.63
N ALA A 54 -15.86 8.68 -16.09
CA ALA A 54 -15.05 9.80 -16.56
C ALA A 54 -15.13 10.01 -18.08
N VAL A 55 -15.64 9.05 -18.79
CA VAL A 55 -15.89 9.16 -20.23
C VAL A 55 -16.98 10.19 -20.47
N GLY A 56 -16.73 11.16 -21.35
CA GLY A 56 -17.73 12.14 -21.74
C GLY A 56 -17.90 13.35 -20.82
N ARG A 57 -17.07 13.47 -19.78
CA ARG A 57 -17.17 14.55 -18.77
C ARG A 57 -16.33 15.80 -19.08
N SER A 58 -15.70 15.87 -20.21
CA SER A 58 -14.96 17.07 -20.64
C SER A 58 -15.19 17.34 -22.11
N ASN A 59 -14.99 18.59 -22.52
CA ASN A 59 -15.10 19.00 -23.92
C ASN A 59 -14.08 18.30 -24.83
N ASP A 60 -13.01 17.78 -24.23
CA ASP A 60 -11.96 17.01 -24.90
C ASP A 60 -12.10 15.52 -24.63
N SER A 61 -13.32 15.04 -24.54
CA SER A 61 -13.57 13.66 -24.16
C SER A 61 -13.37 12.73 -25.32
N ASP A 62 -12.18 12.20 -25.42
CA ASP A 62 -11.84 11.12 -26.34
C ASP A 62 -12.47 9.78 -25.93
N GLY A 63 -13.20 9.77 -24.84
CA GLY A 63 -13.81 8.57 -24.29
C GLY A 63 -12.76 7.52 -23.98
N ARG A 64 -13.03 6.28 -24.38
CA ARG A 64 -12.08 5.17 -24.25
C ARG A 64 -10.86 5.32 -25.15
N ARG A 65 -10.87 6.22 -26.10
CA ARG A 65 -9.75 6.53 -26.97
C ARG A 65 -8.77 7.54 -26.39
N ASN A 66 -9.03 8.01 -25.17
CA ASN A 66 -8.10 8.91 -24.50
C ASN A 66 -6.70 8.30 -24.48
N HIS A 67 -5.72 9.01 -25.03
CA HIS A 67 -4.36 8.51 -25.18
C HIS A 67 -3.71 8.16 -23.85
N THR A 68 -3.99 8.93 -22.80
CA THR A 68 -3.46 8.66 -21.45
C THR A 68 -4.04 7.36 -20.87
N ARG A 69 -5.35 7.16 -21.06
CA ARG A 69 -6.00 5.90 -20.68
C ARG A 69 -5.43 4.70 -21.42
N LEU A 70 -5.25 4.83 -22.74
CA LEU A 70 -4.68 3.74 -23.55
C LEU A 70 -3.23 3.43 -23.16
N ALA A 71 -2.43 4.47 -22.89
CA ALA A 71 -1.07 4.27 -22.42
C ALA A 71 -1.03 3.55 -21.07
N ALA A 72 -1.92 3.91 -20.14
CA ALA A 72 -2.02 3.24 -18.85
C ALA A 72 -2.43 1.77 -18.99
N GLU A 73 -3.43 1.49 -19.84
CA GLU A 73 -3.87 0.12 -20.11
C GLU A 73 -2.73 -0.72 -20.71
N PHE A 74 -1.97 -0.14 -21.63
CA PHE A 74 -0.80 -0.79 -22.21
C PHE A 74 0.29 -1.06 -21.17
N ASP A 75 0.61 -0.09 -20.33
CA ASP A 75 1.57 -0.27 -19.23
C ASP A 75 1.13 -1.39 -18.28
N CYS A 76 -0.14 -1.41 -17.89
CA CYS A 76 -0.71 -2.47 -17.06
C CYS A 76 -0.65 -3.84 -17.72
N SER A 77 -0.93 -3.92 -19.01
CA SER A 77 -0.88 -5.19 -19.76
C SER A 77 0.53 -5.79 -19.84
N ARG A 78 1.54 -4.94 -19.75
CA ARG A 78 2.96 -5.34 -19.75
C ARG A 78 3.54 -5.56 -18.37
N GLY A 79 2.75 -5.49 -17.32
CA GLY A 79 3.21 -5.66 -15.96
C GLY A 79 3.81 -4.39 -15.33
N LEU A 80 3.75 -3.25 -16.01
CA LEU A 80 4.17 -1.95 -15.48
C LEU A 80 3.04 -1.32 -14.65
N TYR A 81 2.57 -2.06 -13.67
CA TYR A 81 1.37 -1.72 -12.89
C TYR A 81 1.49 -0.39 -12.17
N ALA A 82 2.60 -0.14 -11.47
CA ALA A 82 2.79 1.10 -10.72
C ALA A 82 2.68 2.33 -11.63
N LYS A 83 3.22 2.24 -12.83
CA LYS A 83 3.16 3.30 -13.84
C LYS A 83 1.73 3.49 -14.35
N GLY A 84 1.07 2.42 -14.76
CA GLY A 84 -0.32 2.45 -15.22
C GLY A 84 -1.27 3.00 -14.15
N ILE A 85 -1.13 2.57 -12.90
CA ILE A 85 -1.91 3.05 -11.76
C ILE A 85 -1.72 4.56 -11.56
N SER A 86 -0.48 5.03 -11.48
CA SER A 86 -0.17 6.45 -11.31
C SER A 86 -0.74 7.29 -12.45
N THR A 87 -0.63 6.81 -13.68
CA THR A 87 -1.17 7.49 -14.86
C THR A 87 -2.68 7.62 -14.78
N MET A 88 -3.40 6.55 -14.40
CA MET A 88 -4.85 6.57 -14.28
C MET A 88 -5.33 7.43 -13.12
N GLU A 89 -4.69 7.35 -11.96
CA GLU A 89 -5.04 8.21 -10.82
C GLU A 89 -4.88 9.69 -11.16
N ASN A 90 -3.81 10.06 -11.85
CA ASN A 90 -3.59 11.42 -12.28
C ASN A 90 -4.62 11.86 -13.34
N LEU A 91 -4.97 10.99 -14.27
CA LEU A 91 -6.00 11.27 -15.27
C LEU A 91 -7.35 11.54 -14.61
N LEU A 92 -7.76 10.70 -13.67
CA LEU A 92 -9.01 10.88 -12.93
C LEU A 92 -9.03 12.21 -12.15
N ARG A 93 -7.95 12.54 -11.47
CA ARG A 93 -7.85 13.82 -10.74
C ARG A 93 -7.93 15.03 -11.68
N ARG A 94 -7.28 14.98 -12.83
CA ARG A 94 -7.41 16.06 -13.84
C ARG A 94 -8.84 16.23 -14.34
N LYS A 95 -9.58 15.15 -14.42
CA LYS A 95 -11.01 15.17 -14.77
C LYS A 95 -11.93 15.49 -13.58
N LYS A 96 -11.35 15.85 -12.42
CA LYS A 96 -12.06 16.19 -11.18
C LYS A 96 -12.78 15.03 -10.53
N PHE A 97 -12.29 13.82 -10.74
CA PHE A 97 -12.72 12.63 -10.02
C PHE A 97 -11.73 12.30 -8.89
N THR A 98 -12.26 11.81 -7.79
CA THR A 98 -11.44 11.17 -6.76
C THR A 98 -11.25 9.71 -7.15
N PRO A 99 -10.00 9.24 -7.34
CA PRO A 99 -9.79 7.82 -7.62
C PRO A 99 -10.39 6.95 -6.51
N PRO A 100 -11.07 5.85 -6.85
CA PRO A 100 -11.64 4.96 -5.84
C PRO A 100 -10.54 4.35 -4.97
N ALA A 101 -10.85 4.04 -3.72
CA ALA A 101 -9.93 3.34 -2.84
C ALA A 101 -9.74 1.90 -3.32
N SER A 102 -8.53 1.36 -3.12
CA SER A 102 -8.23 -0.04 -3.46
C SER A 102 -9.12 -1.00 -2.66
N GLY A 103 -9.68 -1.99 -3.34
CA GLY A 103 -10.53 -3.01 -2.71
C GLY A 103 -11.99 -2.61 -2.54
N LEU A 104 -12.38 -1.40 -2.93
CA LEU A 104 -13.80 -1.03 -3.02
C LEU A 104 -14.39 -1.51 -4.35
N PRO A 105 -15.70 -1.76 -4.40
CA PRO A 105 -16.39 -2.04 -5.65
C PRO A 105 -16.12 -0.93 -6.67
N ASP A 106 -16.10 -1.29 -7.93
CA ASP A 106 -15.88 -0.34 -9.03
C ASP A 106 -17.05 0.64 -9.22
N GLU A 107 -18.17 0.33 -8.60
CA GLU A 107 -19.33 1.19 -8.60
C GLU A 107 -19.39 2.01 -7.31
N PRO A 108 -19.35 3.35 -7.39
CA PRO A 108 -19.94 4.11 -6.33
C PRO A 108 -21.38 3.64 -6.19
N GLU A 109 -21.79 3.34 -4.98
CA GLU A 109 -23.20 3.14 -4.72
C GLU A 109 -23.92 4.36 -5.32
N ASP A 110 -24.70 4.13 -6.35
CA ASP A 110 -25.51 5.18 -6.90
C ASP A 110 -26.46 5.64 -5.80
N GLY A 111 -26.00 6.62 -5.05
CA GLY A 111 -26.87 7.40 -4.21
C GLY A 111 -27.85 8.09 -5.14
N MET A 112 -28.90 7.40 -5.43
CA MET A 112 -30.05 8.03 -6.05
C MET A 112 -30.68 9.00 -5.09
#